data_c555b1f5c4ec4f1850b7f116338f401f
#
_entry.id   c555b1f5c4ec4f1850b7f116338f401f
#
_cell.length_a   1.000
_cell.length_b   1.000
_cell.length_c   1.000
_cell.angle_alpha   90.00
_cell.angle_beta   90.00
_cell.angle_gamma   90.00
#
_symmetry.space_group_name_H-M   'P 1'
#
loop_
_entity.id
_entity.type
_entity.pdbx_description
1 polymer ?
#
loop_
_entity_poly.entity_id
_entity_poly.type
_entity_poly.pdbx_seq_one_letter_code
_entity_poly.pdbx_strand_id
1 'polypeptide(L)'
;MLLVLFSSELHAQKLEILLIGVSHNYSSYPKQDFADIYRKIEQFKPTAFFGEFLSKADEQNVMDYWCKKDNLHRLKILRQNRNIPALQLPKTIDSLNTIIKQKPDDFKSRTDLAHAYYLDEDVANGHYQYWQVFNHLQQHANADLSTYVDKLLSPKLDTTGRSMKRLITSEYALIAFPMMRKLGMTTLYAMDCQDYDLNWNASWAAVDEKFAAFRKDTAKVFQNELNSHFKSINDGFKRYDQVEKSSPKVTEWLNTPEASTISASGDFYLPEMYDMKNFPKVEMLSKIHWWIMRNQGMCNNVIHRAKAAGARKVVVIAGANHRKFMQDIFERMPGVKVQNINQLK
;
A
#
# COMPACT_ATOMS: atom_id res chain seq x y z
N MET A 1 -25.33 35.04 40.98
CA MET A 1 -25.41 33.78 40.23
C MET A 1 -24.23 33.72 39.27
N LEU A 2 -23.15 33.04 39.66
CA LEU A 2 -21.88 32.99 38.94
C LEU A 2 -21.98 31.83 37.94
N LEU A 3 -22.08 32.11 36.62
CA LEU A 3 -22.01 31.09 35.56
C LEU A 3 -20.55 30.70 35.40
N VAL A 4 -20.17 29.55 35.94
CA VAL A 4 -18.86 28.93 35.67
C VAL A 4 -19.02 28.22 34.30
N LEU A 5 -18.51 28.86 33.25
CA LEU A 5 -18.34 28.22 31.92
C LEU A 5 -17.17 27.23 32.06
N PHE A 6 -17.48 25.95 32.21
CA PHE A 6 -16.52 24.88 31.97
C PHE A 6 -16.22 24.84 30.45
N SER A 7 -15.16 25.53 30.06
CA SER A 7 -14.52 25.25 28.76
C SER A 7 -13.86 23.87 28.87
N SER A 8 -14.60 22.81 28.51
CA SER A 8 -13.98 21.55 28.19
C SER A 8 -13.14 21.78 26.93
N GLU A 9 -11.86 22.05 27.10
CA GLU A 9 -10.91 21.84 26.02
C GLU A 9 -11.05 20.36 25.61
N LEU A 10 -11.84 20.12 24.55
CA LEU A 10 -11.78 18.90 23.81
C LEU A 10 -10.35 18.82 23.26
N HIS A 11 -9.45 18.20 24.01
CA HIS A 11 -8.17 17.77 23.50
C HIS A 11 -8.50 16.84 22.35
N ALA A 12 -8.47 17.35 21.14
CA ALA A 12 -8.61 16.55 19.92
C ALA A 12 -7.61 15.40 20.04
N GLN A 13 -8.14 14.18 20.17
CA GLN A 13 -7.35 13.00 20.45
C GLN A 13 -6.32 12.83 19.34
N LYS A 14 -5.05 12.92 19.68
CA LYS A 14 -3.91 12.88 18.75
C LYS A 14 -3.83 11.50 18.12
N LEU A 15 -3.89 11.43 16.79
CA LEU A 15 -3.62 10.20 16.05
C LEU A 15 -2.12 10.02 15.89
N GLU A 16 -1.59 8.90 16.36
CA GLU A 16 -0.19 8.52 16.14
C GLU A 16 -0.08 7.53 14.98
N ILE A 17 0.80 7.80 14.04
CA ILE A 17 1.02 7.01 12.82
C ILE A 17 2.45 6.50 12.80
N LEU A 18 2.61 5.19 12.69
CA LEU A 18 3.88 4.56 12.32
C LEU A 18 3.83 4.26 10.82
N LEU A 19 4.59 5.04 10.05
CA LEU A 19 4.65 4.92 8.59
C LEU A 19 5.84 4.03 8.19
N ILE A 20 5.56 3.01 7.38
CA ILE A 20 6.53 2.04 6.90
C ILE A 20 6.49 2.02 5.38
N GLY A 21 7.59 2.46 4.76
CA GLY A 21 7.83 2.31 3.32
C GLY A 21 8.33 0.91 3.00
N VAL A 22 7.73 0.25 2.01
CA VAL A 22 7.99 -1.16 1.68
C VAL A 22 8.20 -1.35 0.18
N SER A 23 8.71 -2.52 -0.20
CA SER A 23 8.58 -3.05 -1.55
C SER A 23 7.32 -3.90 -1.64
N HIS A 24 6.59 -3.82 -2.77
CA HIS A 24 5.39 -4.64 -2.99
C HIS A 24 5.70 -6.11 -3.31
N ASN A 25 6.96 -6.46 -3.56
CA ASN A 25 7.36 -7.82 -3.88
C ASN A 25 8.81 -8.08 -3.44
N TYR A 26 8.98 -9.06 -2.58
CA TYR A 26 10.28 -9.48 -2.02
C TYR A 26 10.84 -10.75 -2.69
N SER A 27 10.21 -11.27 -3.76
CA SER A 27 10.62 -12.55 -4.37
C SER A 27 12.02 -12.55 -4.98
N SER A 28 12.49 -11.39 -5.42
CA SER A 28 13.82 -11.21 -6.03
C SER A 28 14.91 -10.80 -5.04
N TYR A 29 14.55 -10.54 -3.79
CA TYR A 29 15.48 -10.09 -2.76
C TYR A 29 16.11 -11.25 -2.02
N PRO A 30 17.29 -11.08 -1.41
CA PRO A 30 17.80 -12.01 -0.41
C PRO A 30 16.76 -12.27 0.68
N LYS A 31 16.91 -13.35 1.42
CA LYS A 31 16.06 -13.62 2.57
C LYS A 31 16.08 -12.42 3.51
N GLN A 32 14.93 -11.78 3.73
CA GLN A 32 14.80 -10.59 4.55
C GLN A 32 14.73 -10.94 6.03
N ASP A 33 15.34 -10.08 6.85
CA ASP A 33 15.21 -10.07 8.30
C ASP A 33 14.27 -8.93 8.72
N PHE A 34 13.07 -9.27 9.16
CA PHE A 34 12.07 -8.32 9.64
C PHE A 34 12.00 -8.23 11.18
N ALA A 35 12.93 -8.88 11.91
CA ALA A 35 12.86 -8.96 13.37
C ALA A 35 12.79 -7.58 14.05
N ASP A 36 13.61 -6.62 13.59
CA ASP A 36 13.60 -5.26 14.15
C ASP A 36 12.30 -4.50 13.81
N ILE A 37 11.77 -4.68 12.60
CA ILE A 37 10.47 -4.10 12.19
C ILE A 37 9.35 -4.64 13.08
N TYR A 38 9.31 -5.95 13.31
CA TYR A 38 8.31 -6.56 14.19
C TYR A 38 8.40 -6.03 15.62
N ARG A 39 9.63 -5.98 16.16
CA ARG A 39 9.88 -5.43 17.50
C ARG A 39 9.37 -3.99 17.62
N LYS A 40 9.66 -3.15 16.65
CA LYS A 40 9.22 -1.76 16.62
C LYS A 40 7.71 -1.60 16.50
N ILE A 41 7.06 -2.42 15.66
CA ILE A 41 5.59 -2.44 15.57
C ILE A 41 4.97 -2.85 16.91
N GLU A 42 5.49 -3.89 17.58
CA GLU A 42 5.03 -4.31 18.91
C GLU A 42 5.21 -3.23 19.97
N GLN A 43 6.36 -2.58 19.97
CA GLN A 43 6.66 -1.47 20.88
C GLN A 43 5.74 -0.27 20.64
N PHE A 44 5.37 0.01 19.41
CA PHE A 44 4.43 1.06 19.05
C PHE A 44 3.01 0.77 19.54
N LYS A 45 2.62 -0.51 19.70
CA LYS A 45 1.32 -0.98 20.19
C LYS A 45 0.17 -0.41 19.34
N PRO A 46 0.12 -0.69 18.03
CA PRO A 46 -0.92 -0.17 17.16
C PRO A 46 -2.30 -0.72 17.54
N THR A 47 -3.34 0.03 17.18
CA THR A 47 -4.73 -0.39 17.29
C THR A 47 -5.39 -0.64 15.93
N ALA A 48 -4.70 -0.32 14.82
CA ALA A 48 -5.13 -0.63 13.46
C ALA A 48 -3.94 -0.66 12.49
N PHE A 49 -4.13 -1.39 11.39
CA PHE A 49 -3.22 -1.44 10.23
C PHE A 49 -3.91 -0.93 8.98
N PHE A 50 -3.18 -0.17 8.17
CA PHE A 50 -3.60 0.37 6.89
C PHE A 50 -2.68 -0.11 5.77
N GLY A 51 -3.27 -0.43 4.60
CA GLY A 51 -2.55 -0.88 3.41
C GLY A 51 -3.08 -0.27 2.14
N GLU A 52 -2.30 -0.33 1.06
CA GLU A 52 -2.64 0.19 -0.26
C GLU A 52 -3.67 -0.68 -0.98
N PHE A 53 -4.87 -0.70 -0.44
CA PHE A 53 -6.05 -1.30 -1.04
C PHE A 53 -7.13 -0.25 -1.19
N LEU A 54 -7.94 -0.35 -2.24
CA LEU A 54 -9.19 0.41 -2.35
C LEU A 54 -10.22 -0.16 -1.38
N SER A 55 -11.02 0.72 -0.78
CA SER A 55 -12.24 0.27 -0.10
C SER A 55 -13.31 -0.09 -1.12
N LYS A 56 -14.32 -0.84 -0.70
CA LYS A 56 -15.48 -1.15 -1.54
C LYS A 56 -16.10 0.12 -2.17
N ALA A 57 -16.28 1.18 -1.39
CA ALA A 57 -16.85 2.41 -1.89
C ALA A 57 -15.96 3.08 -2.95
N ASP A 58 -14.64 3.11 -2.70
CA ASP A 58 -13.69 3.68 -3.67
C ASP A 58 -13.64 2.84 -4.95
N GLU A 59 -13.59 1.50 -4.82
CA GLU A 59 -13.62 0.58 -5.97
C GLU A 59 -14.84 0.79 -6.86
N GLN A 60 -16.00 1.05 -6.27
CA GLN A 60 -17.26 1.29 -6.99
C GLN A 60 -17.33 2.69 -7.61
N ASN A 61 -16.75 3.71 -6.95
CA ASN A 61 -16.83 5.10 -7.38
C ASN A 61 -15.78 5.46 -8.43
N VAL A 62 -14.58 4.86 -8.38
CA VAL A 62 -13.52 5.14 -9.36
C VAL A 62 -13.89 4.57 -10.72
N MET A 63 -13.95 5.43 -11.74
CA MET A 63 -14.39 5.08 -13.09
C MET A 63 -13.44 4.11 -13.76
N ASP A 64 -12.14 4.42 -13.75
CA ASP A 64 -11.08 3.57 -14.30
C ASP A 64 -9.75 3.84 -13.60
N TYR A 65 -8.89 2.83 -13.53
CA TYR A 65 -7.52 2.90 -13.02
C TYR A 65 -6.73 1.67 -13.51
N TRP A 66 -5.41 1.67 -13.33
CA TRP A 66 -4.44 0.75 -13.95
C TRP A 66 -4.80 -0.75 -13.90
N CYS A 67 -5.54 -1.23 -12.90
CA CYS A 67 -5.93 -2.64 -12.79
C CYS A 67 -7.46 -2.88 -12.65
N LYS A 68 -8.29 -1.89 -12.91
CA LYS A 68 -9.77 -2.00 -12.78
C LYS A 68 -10.33 -3.18 -13.57
N LYS A 69 -9.92 -3.31 -14.83
CA LYS A 69 -10.37 -4.39 -15.72
C LYS A 69 -10.03 -5.77 -15.16
N ASP A 70 -8.84 -5.93 -14.63
CA ASP A 70 -8.38 -7.21 -14.06
C ASP A 70 -9.10 -7.54 -12.77
N ASN A 71 -9.38 -6.54 -11.93
CA ASN A 71 -10.18 -6.70 -10.73
C ASN A 71 -11.61 -7.17 -11.05
N LEU A 72 -12.25 -6.55 -12.05
CA LEU A 72 -13.59 -6.96 -12.51
C LEU A 72 -13.59 -8.36 -13.11
N HIS A 73 -12.57 -8.71 -13.89
CA HIS A 73 -12.40 -10.06 -14.44
C HIS A 73 -12.28 -11.09 -13.31
N ARG A 74 -11.44 -10.83 -12.32
CA ARG A 74 -11.27 -11.70 -11.15
C ARG A 74 -12.57 -11.86 -10.36
N LEU A 75 -13.28 -10.76 -10.11
CA LEU A 75 -14.58 -10.79 -9.43
C LEU A 75 -15.60 -11.65 -10.17
N LYS A 76 -15.64 -11.57 -11.51
CA LYS A 76 -16.50 -12.43 -12.35
C LYS A 76 -16.21 -13.91 -12.12
N ILE A 77 -14.94 -14.32 -12.11
CA ILE A 77 -14.55 -15.71 -11.88
C ILE A 77 -14.96 -16.18 -10.47
N LEU A 78 -14.72 -15.38 -9.46
CA LEU A 78 -15.11 -15.73 -8.09
C LEU A 78 -16.62 -15.90 -7.94
N ARG A 79 -17.43 -15.07 -8.64
CA ARG A 79 -18.89 -15.23 -8.71
C ARG A 79 -19.32 -16.50 -9.45
N GLN A 80 -18.59 -16.90 -10.50
CA GLN A 80 -18.84 -18.16 -11.21
C GLN A 80 -18.51 -19.38 -10.33
N ASN A 81 -17.45 -19.32 -9.53
CA ASN A 81 -17.09 -20.40 -8.62
C ASN A 81 -18.17 -20.63 -7.55
N ARG A 82 -18.67 -19.55 -6.95
CA ARG A 82 -19.82 -19.53 -6.05
C ARG A 82 -20.37 -18.11 -5.93
N ASN A 83 -21.63 -17.93 -6.28
CA ASN A 83 -22.28 -16.64 -6.14
C ASN A 83 -22.92 -16.49 -4.75
N ILE A 84 -22.68 -15.35 -4.11
CA ILE A 84 -23.41 -14.89 -2.91
C ILE A 84 -24.06 -13.56 -3.30
N PRO A 85 -25.41 -13.44 -3.22
CA PRO A 85 -26.07 -12.19 -3.52
C PRO A 85 -25.53 -11.03 -2.67
N ALA A 86 -25.34 -9.86 -3.28
CA ALA A 86 -24.73 -8.70 -2.61
C ALA A 86 -25.42 -8.33 -1.28
N LEU A 87 -26.76 -8.42 -1.22
CA LEU A 87 -27.53 -8.16 0.00
C LEU A 87 -27.28 -9.17 1.13
N GLN A 88 -26.76 -10.36 0.81
CA GLN A 88 -26.45 -11.40 1.80
C GLN A 88 -24.98 -11.35 2.27
N LEU A 89 -24.10 -10.67 1.55
CA LEU A 89 -22.67 -10.63 1.86
C LEU A 89 -22.38 -10.14 3.29
N PRO A 90 -22.94 -9.01 3.77
CA PRO A 90 -22.66 -8.54 5.13
C PRO A 90 -23.02 -9.59 6.19
N LYS A 91 -24.23 -10.18 6.10
CA LYS A 91 -24.68 -11.23 7.04
C LYS A 91 -23.80 -12.49 6.95
N THR A 92 -23.37 -12.87 5.76
CA THR A 92 -22.48 -14.02 5.54
C THR A 92 -21.12 -13.77 6.18
N ILE A 93 -20.54 -12.60 5.97
CA ILE A 93 -19.26 -12.19 6.57
C ILE A 93 -19.35 -12.19 8.10
N ASP A 94 -20.38 -11.60 8.67
CA ASP A 94 -20.60 -11.57 10.14
C ASP A 94 -20.73 -12.96 10.74
N SER A 95 -21.50 -13.83 10.08
CA SER A 95 -21.68 -15.22 10.51
C SER A 95 -20.36 -15.99 10.48
N LEU A 96 -19.59 -15.89 9.39
CA LEU A 96 -18.31 -16.56 9.24
C LEU A 96 -17.25 -16.01 10.23
N ASN A 97 -17.21 -14.69 10.46
CA ASN A 97 -16.37 -14.12 11.51
C ASN A 97 -16.71 -14.67 12.90
N THR A 98 -17.99 -14.86 13.20
CA THR A 98 -18.44 -15.45 14.46
C THR A 98 -17.98 -16.90 14.59
N ILE A 99 -18.12 -17.72 13.54
CA ILE A 99 -17.65 -19.11 13.50
C ILE A 99 -16.13 -19.16 13.74
N ILE A 100 -15.37 -18.32 13.02
CA ILE A 100 -13.90 -18.31 13.13
C ILE A 100 -13.44 -17.82 14.51
N LYS A 101 -14.17 -16.89 15.14
CA LYS A 101 -13.88 -16.46 16.52
C LYS A 101 -14.04 -17.64 17.51
N GLN A 102 -15.03 -18.50 17.31
CA GLN A 102 -15.29 -19.67 18.14
C GLN A 102 -14.37 -20.86 17.80
N LYS A 103 -14.02 -21.01 16.51
CA LYS A 103 -13.21 -22.08 15.96
C LYS A 103 -12.08 -21.52 15.09
N PRO A 104 -11.00 -21.00 15.68
CA PRO A 104 -9.92 -20.33 14.96
C PRO A 104 -9.23 -21.19 13.88
N ASP A 105 -9.28 -22.52 14.04
CA ASP A 105 -8.65 -23.50 13.14
C ASP A 105 -9.64 -24.07 12.10
N ASP A 106 -10.83 -23.51 11.95
CA ASP A 106 -11.75 -23.86 10.86
C ASP A 106 -11.33 -23.16 9.56
N PHE A 107 -10.32 -23.75 8.88
CA PHE A 107 -9.76 -23.21 7.64
C PHE A 107 -10.70 -23.31 6.45
N LYS A 108 -11.73 -24.18 6.51
CA LYS A 108 -12.78 -24.18 5.49
C LYS A 108 -13.64 -22.94 5.59
N SER A 109 -14.12 -22.61 6.80
CA SER A 109 -14.86 -21.36 7.05
C SER A 109 -14.01 -20.12 6.78
N ARG A 110 -12.68 -20.16 7.00
CA ARG A 110 -11.77 -19.07 6.58
C ARG A 110 -11.69 -18.92 5.08
N THR A 111 -11.69 -20.02 4.33
CA THR A 111 -11.74 -19.98 2.86
C THR A 111 -13.03 -19.35 2.37
N ASP A 112 -14.16 -19.72 3.00
CA ASP A 112 -15.46 -19.11 2.72
C ASP A 112 -15.49 -17.62 3.05
N LEU A 113 -14.87 -17.21 4.15
CA LEU A 113 -14.77 -15.81 4.55
C LEU A 113 -13.89 -15.02 3.59
N ALA A 114 -12.74 -15.57 3.16
CA ALA A 114 -11.92 -14.95 2.13
C ALA A 114 -12.70 -14.72 0.84
N HIS A 115 -13.46 -15.73 0.40
CA HIS A 115 -14.32 -15.62 -0.77
C HIS A 115 -15.40 -14.55 -0.61
N ALA A 116 -16.08 -14.51 0.54
CA ALA A 116 -17.11 -13.51 0.81
C ALA A 116 -16.56 -12.09 0.80
N TYR A 117 -15.37 -11.85 1.39
CA TYR A 117 -14.68 -10.56 1.33
C TYR A 117 -14.32 -10.16 -0.10
N TYR A 118 -13.79 -11.10 -0.92
CA TYR A 118 -13.52 -10.78 -2.32
C TYR A 118 -14.77 -10.42 -3.11
N LEU A 119 -15.89 -11.11 -2.87
CA LEU A 119 -17.16 -10.78 -3.50
C LEU A 119 -17.72 -9.43 -3.02
N ASP A 120 -17.43 -9.05 -1.77
CA ASP A 120 -17.80 -7.74 -1.20
C ASP A 120 -16.78 -6.63 -1.57
N GLU A 121 -15.78 -6.96 -2.41
CA GLU A 121 -14.74 -6.03 -2.86
C GLU A 121 -13.78 -5.57 -1.76
N ASP A 122 -13.80 -6.22 -0.59
CA ASP A 122 -12.82 -6.03 0.48
C ASP A 122 -11.61 -6.96 0.25
N VAL A 123 -10.76 -6.56 -0.69
CA VAL A 123 -9.60 -7.36 -1.12
C VAL A 123 -8.59 -7.52 0.02
N ALA A 124 -8.39 -6.49 0.83
CA ALA A 124 -7.45 -6.49 1.95
C ALA A 124 -7.75 -7.61 2.94
N ASN A 125 -9.00 -7.71 3.38
CA ASN A 125 -9.40 -8.72 4.34
C ASN A 125 -9.59 -10.10 3.69
N GLY A 126 -9.97 -10.16 2.42
CA GLY A 126 -9.91 -11.39 1.62
C GLY A 126 -8.51 -11.98 1.57
N HIS A 127 -7.50 -11.15 1.30
CA HIS A 127 -6.08 -11.54 1.31
C HIS A 127 -5.61 -11.99 2.71
N TYR A 128 -6.03 -11.32 3.77
CA TYR A 128 -5.65 -11.71 5.14
C TYR A 128 -6.19 -13.11 5.51
N GLN A 129 -7.45 -13.41 5.17
CA GLN A 129 -8.01 -14.74 5.43
C GLN A 129 -7.35 -15.80 4.57
N TYR A 130 -7.16 -15.55 3.27
CA TYR A 130 -6.46 -16.48 2.38
C TYR A 130 -5.02 -16.76 2.83
N TRP A 131 -4.27 -15.74 3.26
CA TRP A 131 -2.91 -15.91 3.79
C TRP A 131 -2.86 -16.89 4.99
N GLN A 132 -3.84 -16.83 5.88
CA GLN A 132 -3.90 -17.77 7.02
C GLN A 132 -4.16 -19.20 6.56
N VAL A 133 -5.05 -19.40 5.58
CA VAL A 133 -5.30 -20.72 4.97
C VAL A 133 -4.07 -21.23 4.26
N PHE A 134 -3.41 -20.38 3.47
CA PHE A 134 -2.20 -20.71 2.76
C PHE A 134 -1.09 -21.17 3.72
N ASN A 135 -0.82 -20.42 4.79
CA ASN A 135 0.20 -20.79 5.78
C ASN A 135 -0.12 -22.11 6.48
N HIS A 136 -1.37 -22.38 6.77
CA HIS A 136 -1.78 -23.68 7.31
C HIS A 136 -1.45 -24.82 6.33
N LEU A 137 -1.81 -24.66 5.06
CA LEU A 137 -1.53 -25.66 4.02
C LEU A 137 -0.03 -25.88 3.76
N GLN A 138 0.81 -24.86 3.99
CA GLN A 138 2.27 -25.02 3.92
C GLN A 138 2.85 -25.86 5.09
N GLN A 139 2.19 -25.86 6.24
CA GLN A 139 2.63 -26.56 7.44
C GLN A 139 1.97 -27.93 7.59
N HIS A 140 0.77 -28.10 7.05
CA HIS A 140 -0.05 -29.29 7.22
C HIS A 140 -0.64 -29.71 5.87
N ALA A 141 -0.15 -30.79 5.30
CA ALA A 141 -0.69 -31.34 4.07
C ALA A 141 -2.18 -31.72 4.25
N ASN A 142 -3.07 -31.09 3.50
CA ASN A 142 -4.50 -31.35 3.49
C ASN A 142 -5.04 -31.21 2.05
N ALA A 143 -5.14 -32.36 1.36
CA ALA A 143 -5.55 -32.39 -0.04
C ALA A 143 -6.99 -31.89 -0.27
N ASP A 144 -7.90 -32.21 0.66
CA ASP A 144 -9.31 -31.80 0.55
C ASP A 144 -9.46 -30.30 0.71
N LEU A 145 -8.77 -29.70 1.68
CA LEU A 145 -8.75 -28.25 1.86
C LEU A 145 -8.07 -27.56 0.67
N SER A 146 -6.96 -28.09 0.16
CA SER A 146 -6.28 -27.53 -1.01
C SER A 146 -7.20 -27.51 -2.23
N THR A 147 -7.87 -28.64 -2.49
CA THR A 147 -8.85 -28.76 -3.58
C THR A 147 -10.00 -27.76 -3.41
N TYR A 148 -10.49 -27.61 -2.18
CA TYR A 148 -11.55 -26.66 -1.87
C TYR A 148 -11.13 -25.20 -2.15
N VAL A 149 -9.92 -24.82 -1.71
CA VAL A 149 -9.33 -23.51 -1.95
C VAL A 149 -9.16 -23.25 -3.46
N ASP A 150 -8.56 -24.20 -4.19
CA ASP A 150 -8.36 -24.09 -5.63
C ASP A 150 -9.68 -23.90 -6.39
N LYS A 151 -10.71 -24.66 -6.02
CA LYS A 151 -12.04 -24.59 -6.61
C LYS A 151 -12.74 -23.26 -6.31
N LEU A 152 -12.66 -22.77 -5.08
CA LEU A 152 -13.42 -21.60 -4.64
C LEU A 152 -12.72 -20.28 -4.97
N LEU A 153 -11.41 -20.20 -4.74
CA LEU A 153 -10.65 -18.96 -4.84
C LEU A 153 -9.81 -18.87 -6.13
N SER A 154 -9.55 -19.98 -6.83
CA SER A 154 -8.69 -20.04 -8.03
C SER A 154 -7.38 -19.22 -7.83
N PRO A 155 -6.56 -19.49 -6.80
CA PRO A 155 -5.45 -18.61 -6.40
C PRO A 155 -4.32 -18.54 -7.43
N LYS A 156 -4.23 -19.52 -8.35
CA LYS A 156 -3.22 -19.58 -9.41
C LYS A 156 -3.56 -18.70 -10.62
N LEU A 157 -4.77 -18.14 -10.68
CA LEU A 157 -5.16 -17.26 -11.77
C LEU A 157 -4.29 -15.99 -11.76
N ASP A 158 -3.65 -15.73 -12.88
CA ASP A 158 -2.78 -14.57 -13.05
C ASP A 158 -3.62 -13.35 -13.44
N THR A 159 -3.90 -12.51 -12.48
CA THR A 159 -4.51 -11.20 -12.65
C THR A 159 -3.70 -10.18 -11.84
N THR A 160 -3.69 -8.91 -12.25
CA THR A 160 -3.22 -7.81 -11.40
C THR A 160 -4.27 -7.47 -10.33
N GLY A 161 -3.99 -6.56 -9.44
CA GLY A 161 -4.93 -6.12 -8.40
C GLY A 161 -5.35 -7.24 -7.44
N ARG A 162 -6.47 -7.91 -7.71
CA ARG A 162 -7.00 -8.99 -6.84
C ARG A 162 -6.31 -10.35 -6.99
N SER A 163 -5.16 -10.40 -7.67
CA SER A 163 -4.37 -11.62 -7.80
C SER A 163 -3.83 -12.09 -6.45
N MET A 164 -3.92 -13.41 -6.20
CA MET A 164 -3.29 -14.04 -5.03
C MET A 164 -1.89 -14.57 -5.31
N LYS A 165 -1.44 -14.54 -6.58
CA LYS A 165 -0.17 -15.15 -7.02
C LYS A 165 1.05 -14.55 -6.34
N ARG A 166 1.07 -13.24 -6.14
CA ARG A 166 2.19 -12.50 -5.53
C ARG A 166 2.00 -12.23 -4.04
N LEU A 167 0.84 -12.58 -3.50
CA LEU A 167 0.52 -12.26 -2.10
C LEU A 167 1.60 -12.74 -1.14
N ILE A 168 2.10 -13.97 -1.34
CA ILE A 168 3.01 -14.65 -0.40
C ILE A 168 4.36 -13.97 -0.28
N THR A 169 4.79 -13.26 -1.32
CA THR A 169 6.05 -12.50 -1.35
C THR A 169 5.85 -11.00 -1.15
N SER A 170 4.61 -10.59 -0.86
CA SER A 170 4.28 -9.18 -0.62
C SER A 170 4.61 -8.75 0.81
N GLU A 171 4.70 -7.44 1.00
CA GLU A 171 4.80 -6.78 2.31
C GLU A 171 3.67 -7.18 3.26
N TYR A 172 2.49 -7.47 2.72
CA TYR A 172 1.35 -7.88 3.55
C TYR A 172 1.59 -9.24 4.16
N ALA A 173 1.98 -10.23 3.35
CA ALA A 173 2.26 -11.57 3.83
C ALA A 173 3.49 -11.65 4.75
N LEU A 174 4.47 -10.76 4.52
CA LEU A 174 5.75 -10.78 5.24
C LEU A 174 5.80 -9.84 6.44
N ILE A 175 5.01 -8.76 6.48
CA ILE A 175 5.06 -7.77 7.57
C ILE A 175 3.68 -7.59 8.22
N ALA A 176 2.66 -7.19 7.45
CA ALA A 176 1.36 -6.80 8.00
C ALA A 176 0.62 -7.96 8.67
N PHE A 177 0.38 -9.02 7.93
CA PHE A 177 -0.45 -10.14 8.38
C PHE A 177 0.15 -10.92 9.54
N PRO A 178 1.47 -11.21 9.57
CA PRO A 178 2.10 -11.79 10.76
C PRO A 178 1.89 -10.95 12.01
N MET A 179 2.05 -9.62 11.88
CA MET A 179 1.90 -8.71 13.00
C MET A 179 0.44 -8.53 13.43
N MET A 180 -0.49 -8.43 12.46
CA MET A 180 -1.93 -8.43 12.76
C MET A 180 -2.34 -9.68 13.53
N ARG A 181 -1.92 -10.88 13.07
CA ARG A 181 -2.20 -12.15 13.74
C ARG A 181 -1.61 -12.17 15.16
N LYS A 182 -0.35 -11.76 15.32
CA LYS A 182 0.34 -11.71 16.63
C LYS A 182 -0.36 -10.78 17.60
N LEU A 183 -0.88 -9.63 17.11
CA LEU A 183 -1.56 -8.61 17.92
C LEU A 183 -3.08 -8.83 18.04
N GLY A 184 -3.60 -9.95 17.51
CA GLY A 184 -5.03 -10.28 17.58
C GLY A 184 -5.94 -9.38 16.74
N MET A 185 -5.39 -8.72 15.72
CA MET A 185 -6.16 -7.87 14.83
C MET A 185 -6.79 -8.66 13.68
N THR A 186 -8.02 -8.33 13.36
CA THR A 186 -8.82 -9.05 12.36
C THR A 186 -9.04 -8.29 11.07
N THR A 187 -8.74 -6.98 11.05
CA THR A 187 -9.05 -6.07 9.94
C THR A 187 -7.82 -5.30 9.49
N LEU A 188 -7.51 -5.37 8.20
CA LEU A 188 -6.61 -4.46 7.50
C LEU A 188 -7.47 -3.38 6.82
N TYR A 189 -7.27 -2.13 7.17
CA TYR A 189 -8.00 -1.01 6.60
C TYR A 189 -7.40 -0.60 5.26
N ALA A 190 -8.25 -0.44 4.27
CA ALA A 190 -7.85 0.10 2.97
C ALA A 190 -7.51 1.59 3.09
N MET A 191 -6.51 2.07 2.32
CA MET A 191 -6.17 3.49 2.29
C MET A 191 -5.91 4.05 0.89
N ASP A 192 -5.79 3.22 -0.14
CA ASP A 192 -5.45 3.69 -1.48
C ASP A 192 -6.49 4.67 -2.04
N CYS A 193 -6.03 5.53 -2.95
CA CYS A 193 -6.82 6.52 -3.65
C CYS A 193 -6.43 6.48 -5.13
N GLN A 194 -7.34 6.06 -5.99
CA GLN A 194 -7.13 5.95 -7.44
C GLN A 194 -7.91 7.02 -8.24
N ASP A 195 -8.49 8.01 -7.55
CA ASP A 195 -9.29 9.08 -8.16
C ASP A 195 -8.51 9.90 -9.21
N TYR A 196 -7.18 9.91 -9.07
CA TYR A 196 -6.26 10.70 -9.89
C TYR A 196 -5.43 9.87 -10.87
N ASP A 197 -5.69 8.55 -10.99
CA ASP A 197 -4.85 7.65 -11.80
C ASP A 197 -4.84 8.03 -13.29
N LEU A 198 -5.99 8.39 -13.85
CA LEU A 198 -6.09 8.86 -15.23
C LEU A 198 -5.32 10.17 -15.47
N ASN A 199 -5.42 11.11 -14.52
CA ASN A 199 -4.69 12.38 -14.58
C ASN A 199 -3.18 12.16 -14.45
N TRP A 200 -2.76 11.26 -13.56
CA TRP A 200 -1.37 10.85 -13.41
C TRP A 200 -0.83 10.26 -14.71
N ASN A 201 -1.54 9.31 -15.32
CA ASN A 201 -1.15 8.68 -16.57
C ASN A 201 -1.07 9.68 -17.73
N ALA A 202 -2.05 10.59 -17.84
CA ALA A 202 -2.04 11.66 -18.85
C ALA A 202 -0.85 12.60 -18.68
N SER A 203 -0.52 12.97 -17.43
CA SER A 203 0.62 13.84 -17.14
C SER A 203 1.95 13.15 -17.41
N TRP A 204 2.03 11.85 -17.16
CA TRP A 204 3.19 11.04 -17.51
C TRP A 204 3.43 11.05 -19.01
N ALA A 205 2.40 10.76 -19.83
CA ALA A 205 2.50 10.78 -21.29
C ALA A 205 2.94 12.15 -21.84
N ALA A 206 2.43 13.24 -21.26
CA ALA A 206 2.82 14.60 -21.64
C ALA A 206 4.29 14.88 -21.31
N VAL A 207 4.79 14.42 -20.15
CA VAL A 207 6.23 14.52 -19.80
C VAL A 207 7.07 13.74 -20.78
N ASP A 208 6.72 12.51 -21.12
CA ASP A 208 7.51 11.66 -22.02
C ASP A 208 7.63 12.29 -23.42
N GLU A 209 6.51 12.83 -23.96
CA GLU A 209 6.50 13.50 -25.25
C GLU A 209 7.44 14.71 -25.26
N LYS A 210 7.30 15.60 -24.28
CA LYS A 210 8.10 16.83 -24.19
C LYS A 210 9.55 16.54 -23.86
N PHE A 211 9.81 15.55 -23.05
CA PHE A 211 11.17 15.16 -22.68
C PHE A 211 11.93 14.54 -23.88
N ALA A 212 11.24 13.83 -24.75
CA ALA A 212 11.80 13.34 -26.00
C ALA A 212 12.28 14.49 -26.92
N ALA A 213 11.54 15.60 -26.95
CA ALA A 213 11.95 16.81 -27.68
C ALA A 213 13.13 17.53 -26.98
N PHE A 214 13.08 17.65 -25.66
CA PHE A 214 14.15 18.25 -24.84
C PHE A 214 15.51 17.57 -25.06
N ARG A 215 15.55 16.25 -25.18
CA ARG A 215 16.79 15.47 -25.43
C ARG A 215 17.42 15.71 -26.81
N LYS A 216 16.69 16.29 -27.77
CA LYS A 216 17.18 16.49 -29.14
C LYS A 216 18.10 17.71 -29.29
N ASP A 217 18.27 18.54 -28.27
CA ASP A 217 19.23 19.64 -28.31
C ASP A 217 20.66 19.06 -28.41
N THR A 218 21.36 19.40 -29.48
CA THR A 218 22.69 18.87 -29.78
C THR A 218 23.85 19.77 -29.31
N ALA A 219 23.54 20.91 -28.66
CA ALA A 219 24.56 21.78 -28.13
C ALA A 219 25.45 21.04 -27.13
N LYS A 220 26.80 21.06 -27.36
CA LYS A 220 27.73 20.27 -26.55
C LYS A 220 27.65 20.58 -25.05
N VAL A 221 27.46 21.87 -24.69
CA VAL A 221 27.35 22.31 -23.30
C VAL A 221 26.10 21.68 -22.68
N PHE A 222 24.95 21.77 -23.38
CA PHE A 222 23.68 21.18 -22.95
C PHE A 222 23.78 19.65 -22.75
N GLN A 223 24.37 18.94 -23.73
CA GLN A 223 24.56 17.48 -23.64
C GLN A 223 25.46 17.07 -22.49
N ASN A 224 26.53 17.82 -22.23
CA ASN A 224 27.40 17.55 -21.10
C ASN A 224 26.68 17.70 -19.75
N GLU A 225 25.90 18.75 -19.59
CA GLU A 225 25.10 19.02 -18.39
C GLU A 225 24.01 17.92 -18.19
N LEU A 226 23.25 17.62 -19.24
CA LEU A 226 22.22 16.59 -19.24
C LEU A 226 22.79 15.21 -18.88
N ASN A 227 23.93 14.84 -19.48
CA ASN A 227 24.59 13.56 -19.20
C ASN A 227 25.12 13.49 -17.76
N SER A 228 25.57 14.63 -17.19
CA SER A 228 25.97 14.69 -15.78
C SER A 228 24.80 14.40 -14.84
N HIS A 229 23.62 14.99 -15.09
CA HIS A 229 22.43 14.73 -14.31
C HIS A 229 21.97 13.26 -14.43
N PHE A 230 21.93 12.71 -15.65
CA PHE A 230 21.58 11.30 -15.82
C PHE A 230 22.61 10.36 -15.18
N LYS A 231 23.89 10.72 -15.20
CA LYS A 231 24.91 9.94 -14.47
C LYS A 231 24.57 9.90 -12.97
N SER A 232 24.22 11.03 -12.37
CA SER A 232 23.85 11.09 -10.95
C SER A 232 22.61 10.23 -10.63
N ILE A 233 21.56 10.30 -11.46
CA ILE A 233 20.37 9.45 -11.32
C ILE A 233 20.75 7.97 -11.43
N ASN A 234 21.51 7.60 -12.46
CA ASN A 234 21.91 6.21 -12.68
C ASN A 234 22.82 5.67 -11.56
N ASP A 235 23.70 6.48 -11.01
CA ASP A 235 24.56 6.07 -9.88
C ASP A 235 23.71 5.85 -8.61
N GLY A 236 22.67 6.65 -8.40
CA GLY A 236 21.65 6.41 -7.37
C GLY A 236 20.95 5.07 -7.56
N PHE A 237 20.47 4.76 -8.77
CA PHE A 237 19.81 3.49 -9.06
C PHE A 237 20.75 2.28 -8.97
N LYS A 238 22.02 2.41 -9.33
CA LYS A 238 23.02 1.36 -9.05
C LYS A 238 23.15 1.07 -7.56
N ARG A 239 23.11 2.12 -6.72
CA ARG A 239 23.10 1.98 -5.26
C ARG A 239 21.83 1.29 -4.78
N TYR A 240 20.68 1.65 -5.32
CA TYR A 240 19.40 1.01 -5.03
C TYR A 240 19.46 -0.49 -5.36
N ASP A 241 19.84 -0.83 -6.58
CA ASP A 241 20.02 -2.21 -7.05
C ASP A 241 21.00 -3.01 -6.18
N GLN A 242 22.10 -2.39 -5.75
CA GLN A 242 23.08 -3.04 -4.87
C GLN A 242 22.43 -3.42 -3.53
N VAL A 243 21.65 -2.52 -2.92
CA VAL A 243 20.96 -2.79 -1.66
C VAL A 243 19.93 -3.88 -1.85
N GLU A 244 19.10 -3.80 -2.89
CA GLU A 244 18.09 -4.82 -3.19
C GLU A 244 18.69 -6.22 -3.36
N LYS A 245 19.84 -6.33 -4.04
CA LYS A 245 20.49 -7.61 -4.33
C LYS A 245 21.28 -8.20 -3.16
N SER A 246 21.68 -7.40 -2.19
CA SER A 246 22.62 -7.85 -1.15
C SER A 246 22.13 -7.68 0.29
N SER A 247 21.17 -6.80 0.56
CA SER A 247 20.77 -6.48 1.93
C SER A 247 19.66 -7.41 2.42
N PRO A 248 19.81 -8.02 3.61
CA PRO A 248 18.70 -8.68 4.30
C PRO A 248 17.75 -7.68 4.99
N LYS A 249 18.03 -6.37 4.91
CA LYS A 249 17.30 -5.28 5.60
C LYS A 249 16.88 -4.20 4.61
N VAL A 250 16.36 -4.60 3.45
CA VAL A 250 15.93 -3.66 2.41
C VAL A 250 14.87 -2.71 2.93
N THR A 251 13.92 -3.20 3.74
CA THR A 251 12.84 -2.35 4.25
C THR A 251 13.35 -1.23 5.14
N GLU A 252 14.34 -1.46 6.00
CA GLU A 252 14.94 -0.38 6.80
C GLU A 252 15.62 0.66 5.90
N TRP A 253 16.32 0.22 4.85
CA TRP A 253 16.95 1.14 3.91
C TRP A 253 15.92 1.94 3.11
N LEU A 254 14.82 1.31 2.65
CA LEU A 254 13.72 2.00 1.96
C LEU A 254 13.11 3.14 2.79
N ASN A 255 13.26 3.09 4.10
CA ASN A 255 12.80 4.13 5.03
C ASN A 255 13.84 5.23 5.33
N THR A 256 14.95 5.28 4.58
CA THR A 256 15.98 6.32 4.70
C THR A 256 15.70 7.51 3.77
N PRO A 257 16.28 8.69 4.06
CA PRO A 257 16.27 9.83 3.12
C PRO A 257 16.96 9.48 1.79
N GLU A 258 18.06 8.71 1.81
CA GLU A 258 18.79 8.27 0.62
C GLU A 258 17.84 7.54 -0.36
N ALA A 259 17.15 6.50 0.12
CA ALA A 259 16.22 5.74 -0.72
C ALA A 259 15.10 6.61 -1.30
N SER A 260 14.56 7.55 -0.50
CA SER A 260 13.51 8.46 -0.97
C SER A 260 14.00 9.42 -2.06
N THR A 261 15.22 9.93 -1.94
CA THR A 261 15.83 10.82 -2.94
C THR A 261 16.06 10.07 -4.25
N ILE A 262 16.59 8.84 -4.18
CA ILE A 262 16.80 8.00 -5.36
C ILE A 262 15.47 7.69 -6.05
N SER A 263 14.46 7.22 -5.32
CA SER A 263 13.14 6.92 -5.87
C SER A 263 12.51 8.15 -6.53
N ALA A 264 12.57 9.32 -5.86
CA ALA A 264 12.03 10.56 -6.40
C ALA A 264 12.74 10.99 -7.68
N SER A 265 14.06 10.78 -7.79
CA SER A 265 14.81 11.16 -8.99
C SER A 265 14.44 10.33 -10.23
N GLY A 266 13.94 9.11 -10.04
CA GLY A 266 13.42 8.27 -11.12
C GLY A 266 12.10 8.77 -11.68
N ASP A 267 11.21 9.22 -10.80
CA ASP A 267 9.89 9.67 -11.19
C ASP A 267 9.85 11.15 -11.60
N PHE A 268 10.69 11.99 -10.98
CA PHE A 268 10.58 13.45 -11.07
C PHE A 268 11.88 14.14 -11.49
N TYR A 269 12.93 13.39 -11.83
CA TYR A 269 14.26 13.87 -12.14
C TYR A 269 14.92 14.67 -10.98
N LEU A 270 16.08 15.27 -11.24
CA LEU A 270 16.77 16.10 -10.26
C LEU A 270 16.23 17.54 -10.28
N PRO A 271 16.13 18.22 -9.12
CA PRO A 271 15.67 19.61 -9.06
C PRO A 271 16.44 20.56 -9.99
N GLU A 272 17.75 20.37 -10.14
CA GLU A 272 18.65 21.18 -10.97
C GLU A 272 18.27 21.13 -12.45
N MET A 273 17.68 20.02 -12.91
CA MET A 273 17.23 19.87 -14.30
C MET A 273 16.07 20.81 -14.66
N TYR A 274 15.30 21.27 -13.67
CA TYR A 274 14.16 22.17 -13.90
C TYR A 274 14.56 23.58 -14.34
N ASP A 275 15.81 23.94 -14.18
CA ASP A 275 16.36 25.22 -14.64
C ASP A 275 17.09 25.11 -15.98
N MET A 276 17.22 23.88 -16.53
CA MET A 276 17.75 23.68 -17.87
C MET A 276 16.83 24.26 -18.93
N LYS A 277 17.42 24.87 -19.97
CA LYS A 277 16.67 25.44 -21.10
C LYS A 277 15.77 24.37 -21.75
N ASN A 278 14.50 24.71 -21.96
CA ASN A 278 13.49 23.82 -22.57
C ASN A 278 13.15 22.57 -21.77
N PHE A 279 13.54 22.45 -20.50
CA PHE A 279 13.05 21.37 -19.64
C PHE A 279 11.50 21.46 -19.57
N PRO A 280 10.76 20.34 -19.67
CA PRO A 280 9.30 20.32 -19.65
C PRO A 280 8.76 20.54 -18.21
N LYS A 281 9.06 21.72 -17.67
CA LYS A 281 8.79 22.09 -16.27
C LYS A 281 7.30 22.09 -15.96
N VAL A 282 6.46 22.55 -16.87
CA VAL A 282 5.00 22.63 -16.67
C VAL A 282 4.40 21.25 -16.58
N GLU A 283 4.75 20.37 -17.50
CA GLU A 283 4.27 19.01 -17.56
C GLU A 283 4.75 18.20 -16.34
N MET A 284 6.01 18.41 -15.94
CA MET A 284 6.57 17.78 -14.76
C MET A 284 5.91 18.24 -13.46
N LEU A 285 5.64 19.54 -13.31
CA LEU A 285 4.91 20.07 -12.15
C LEU A 285 3.47 19.55 -12.12
N SER A 286 2.82 19.37 -13.29
CA SER A 286 1.52 18.69 -13.37
C SER A 286 1.59 17.25 -12.88
N LYS A 287 2.60 16.49 -13.31
CA LYS A 287 2.83 15.11 -12.84
C LYS A 287 3.02 15.06 -11.33
N ILE A 288 3.87 15.93 -10.76
CA ILE A 288 4.07 16.04 -9.31
C ILE A 288 2.76 16.37 -8.59
N HIS A 289 1.97 17.30 -9.15
CA HIS A 289 0.68 17.68 -8.57
C HIS A 289 -0.25 16.47 -8.40
N TRP A 290 -0.46 15.66 -9.43
CA TRP A 290 -1.34 14.51 -9.37
C TRP A 290 -0.82 13.42 -8.43
N TRP A 291 0.50 13.25 -8.35
CA TRP A 291 1.12 12.38 -7.35
C TRP A 291 0.85 12.83 -5.91
N ILE A 292 0.99 14.14 -5.66
CA ILE A 292 0.66 14.73 -4.35
C ILE A 292 -0.82 14.54 -4.04
N MET A 293 -1.72 14.78 -5.01
CA MET A 293 -3.17 14.60 -4.82
C MET A 293 -3.53 13.16 -4.45
N ARG A 294 -2.92 12.16 -5.10
CA ARG A 294 -3.11 10.75 -4.72
C ARG A 294 -2.63 10.48 -3.29
N ASN A 295 -1.43 10.92 -2.95
CA ASN A 295 -0.90 10.76 -1.59
C ASN A 295 -1.76 11.48 -0.53
N GLN A 296 -2.30 12.66 -0.86
CA GLN A 296 -3.23 13.37 0.01
C GLN A 296 -4.53 12.58 0.23
N GLY A 297 -5.07 11.99 -0.85
CA GLY A 297 -6.24 11.09 -0.77
C GLY A 297 -5.97 9.89 0.14
N MET A 298 -4.82 9.23 -0.02
CA MET A 298 -4.39 8.12 0.84
C MET A 298 -4.30 8.55 2.31
N CYS A 299 -3.67 9.68 2.60
CA CYS A 299 -3.58 10.21 3.96
C CYS A 299 -4.95 10.54 4.55
N ASN A 300 -5.85 11.16 3.78
CA ASN A 300 -7.22 11.45 4.21
C ASN A 300 -7.99 10.16 4.52
N ASN A 301 -7.84 9.12 3.70
CA ASN A 301 -8.44 7.81 3.94
C ASN A 301 -7.97 7.20 5.27
N VAL A 302 -6.67 7.29 5.58
CA VAL A 302 -6.14 6.85 6.88
C VAL A 302 -6.81 7.60 8.03
N ILE A 303 -6.85 8.94 7.97
CA ILE A 303 -7.42 9.77 9.03
C ILE A 303 -8.92 9.45 9.25
N HIS A 304 -9.70 9.44 8.18
CA HIS A 304 -11.14 9.23 8.26
C HIS A 304 -11.48 7.83 8.79
N ARG A 305 -10.80 6.80 8.27
CA ARG A 305 -11.06 5.41 8.67
C ARG A 305 -10.50 5.09 10.05
N ALA A 306 -9.36 5.65 10.45
CA ALA A 306 -8.85 5.55 11.82
C ALA A 306 -9.85 6.16 12.82
N LYS A 307 -10.38 7.35 12.51
CA LYS A 307 -11.39 8.01 13.34
C LYS A 307 -12.68 7.16 13.44
N ALA A 308 -13.18 6.65 12.32
CA ALA A 308 -14.36 5.80 12.28
C ALA A 308 -14.18 4.49 13.08
N ALA A 309 -12.96 3.93 13.07
CA ALA A 309 -12.60 2.74 13.85
C ALA A 309 -12.27 3.04 15.32
N GLY A 310 -12.25 4.30 15.76
CA GLY A 310 -11.79 4.69 17.10
C GLY A 310 -10.30 4.42 17.35
N ALA A 311 -9.51 4.25 16.28
CA ALA A 311 -8.09 3.94 16.36
C ALA A 311 -7.27 5.19 16.70
N ARG A 312 -6.27 5.05 17.58
CA ARG A 312 -5.40 6.15 18.03
C ARG A 312 -3.94 5.97 17.65
N LYS A 313 -3.52 4.73 17.48
CA LYS A 313 -2.17 4.35 17.04
C LYS A 313 -2.31 3.44 15.86
N VAL A 314 -1.83 3.85 14.71
CA VAL A 314 -2.01 3.09 13.47
C VAL A 314 -0.68 2.83 12.77
N VAL A 315 -0.53 1.65 12.21
CA VAL A 315 0.55 1.33 11.28
C VAL A 315 0.03 1.56 9.87
N VAL A 316 0.77 2.32 9.09
CA VAL A 316 0.51 2.58 7.67
C VAL A 316 1.63 1.96 6.87
N ILE A 317 1.29 1.00 6.00
CA ILE A 317 2.23 0.29 5.12
C ILE A 317 1.97 0.75 3.70
N ALA A 318 2.96 1.43 3.12
CA ALA A 318 2.89 2.01 1.78
C ALA A 318 4.15 1.71 0.97
N GLY A 319 4.04 1.65 -0.35
CA GLY A 319 5.21 1.59 -1.23
C GLY A 319 6.21 2.70 -0.90
N ALA A 320 7.49 2.39 -0.95
CA ALA A 320 8.55 3.31 -0.51
C ALA A 320 8.53 4.66 -1.24
N ASN A 321 8.04 4.70 -2.48
CA ASN A 321 7.88 5.91 -3.28
C ASN A 321 6.76 6.84 -2.74
N HIS A 322 5.77 6.32 -1.99
CA HIS A 322 4.75 7.11 -1.30
C HIS A 322 5.24 7.66 0.04
N ARG A 323 6.15 6.93 0.71
CA ARG A 323 6.50 7.16 2.11
C ARG A 323 6.83 8.62 2.45
N LYS A 324 7.77 9.24 1.71
CA LYS A 324 8.19 10.62 2.02
C LYS A 324 7.07 11.63 1.80
N PHE A 325 6.32 11.48 0.72
CA PHE A 325 5.17 12.35 0.42
C PHE A 325 4.08 12.24 1.50
N MET A 326 3.72 11.00 1.89
CA MET A 326 2.75 10.79 2.95
C MET A 326 3.24 11.32 4.30
N GLN A 327 4.53 11.15 4.62
CA GLN A 327 5.11 11.71 5.85
C GLN A 327 4.96 13.22 5.88
N ASP A 328 5.34 13.93 4.81
CA ASP A 328 5.26 15.39 4.73
C ASP A 328 3.81 15.90 4.80
N ILE A 329 2.87 15.14 4.26
CA ILE A 329 1.44 15.45 4.33
C ILE A 329 0.93 15.26 5.76
N PHE A 330 1.20 14.12 6.40
CA PHE A 330 0.78 13.84 7.77
C PHE A 330 1.37 14.83 8.78
N GLU A 331 2.63 15.23 8.61
CA GLU A 331 3.29 16.22 9.51
C GLU A 331 2.60 17.58 9.51
N ARG A 332 1.89 17.92 8.42
CA ARG A 332 1.12 19.16 8.28
C ARG A 332 -0.33 19.05 8.76
N MET A 333 -0.80 17.83 9.08
CA MET A 333 -2.19 17.61 9.51
C MET A 333 -2.38 17.91 11.00
N PRO A 334 -3.33 18.76 11.38
CA PRO A 334 -3.61 19.05 12.79
C PRO A 334 -4.00 17.77 13.56
N GLY A 335 -3.43 17.60 14.76
CA GLY A 335 -3.75 16.45 15.62
C GLY A 335 -3.13 15.12 15.20
N VAL A 336 -2.23 15.12 14.21
CA VAL A 336 -1.50 13.93 13.75
C VAL A 336 -0.05 14.00 14.23
N LYS A 337 0.48 12.86 14.67
CA LYS A 337 1.90 12.64 14.91
C LYS A 337 2.34 11.45 14.08
N VAL A 338 3.17 11.68 13.06
CA VAL A 338 3.76 10.61 12.25
C VAL A 338 5.19 10.33 12.66
N GLN A 339 5.57 9.08 12.62
CA GLN A 339 6.93 8.59 12.83
C GLN A 339 7.26 7.56 11.73
N ASN A 340 8.45 7.68 11.17
CA ASN A 340 9.01 6.65 10.29
C ASN A 340 9.52 5.50 11.16
N ILE A 341 9.51 4.26 10.62
CA ILE A 341 9.98 3.07 11.33
C ILE A 341 11.42 3.22 11.85
N ASN A 342 12.29 3.93 11.13
CA ASN A 342 13.68 4.16 11.54
C ASN A 342 13.83 5.20 12.67
N GLN A 343 12.79 5.97 12.99
CA GLN A 343 12.80 6.93 14.11
C GLN A 343 12.42 6.28 15.44
N LEU A 344 11.89 5.05 15.43
CA LEU A 344 11.69 4.25 16.63
C LEU A 344 12.99 3.55 17.01
N LYS A 345 13.34 3.63 18.30
CA LYS A 345 14.53 3.00 18.88
C LYS A 345 14.31 1.53 19.20
#